data_62cb14be6871b14c7d11e0bcb9d607f4
#
_entry.id   62cb14be6871b14c7d11e0bcb9d607f4
#
_cell.length_a   1.000
_cell.length_b   1.000
_cell.length_c   1.000
_cell.angle_alpha   90.00
_cell.angle_beta   90.00
_cell.angle_gamma   90.00
#
_symmetry.space_group_name_H-M   'P 1'
#
loop_
_entity.id
_entity.type
_entity.pdbx_description
1 polymer ?
#
loop_
_entity_poly.entity_id
_entity_poly.type
_entity_poly.pdbx_seq_one_letter_code
_entity_poly.pdbx_strand_id
1 'polypeptide(L)'
;MNIASAIFDRSAPDLDSCPDESLPEFAFIGRSNVGKSSLLNMLAGQQGLARVSPTPGFTKLINIFTMNKTWRLVDLPGYGFAHVARVDKSKFNLAVAEYLEHRVNLCCVFALIDSVLPPQKMDLEFVEWLATNSVPFVLVFTKTDKVTPAVAQANMAAFTDRISGWAVNLPEIFTCSAKTKQGRTELLAMIEGAIVEYKAAELAAADAAPEPPAHDDEDGSEESPAPILKPKVRAAAKKRHDLQRPW
;
A
#
# COMPACT_ATOMS: atom_id res chain seq x y z
N MET A 1 -11.45 13.62 -5.90
CA MET A 1 -10.64 14.34 -4.86
C MET A 1 -9.64 15.30 -5.51
N ASN A 2 -9.43 16.50 -4.92
CA ASN A 2 -8.36 17.42 -5.30
C ASN A 2 -7.21 17.31 -4.27
N ILE A 3 -5.96 17.31 -4.75
CA ILE A 3 -4.78 17.33 -3.88
C ILE A 3 -4.29 18.76 -3.76
N ALA A 4 -4.53 19.38 -2.62
CA ALA A 4 -4.11 20.74 -2.30
C ALA A 4 -2.73 20.79 -1.63
N SER A 5 -2.34 19.72 -0.92
CA SER A 5 -1.02 19.61 -0.30
C SER A 5 -0.52 18.17 -0.28
N ALA A 6 0.78 18.01 -0.50
CA ALA A 6 1.51 16.75 -0.40
C ALA A 6 2.86 17.05 0.26
N ILE A 7 3.08 16.53 1.47
CA ILE A 7 4.24 16.85 2.29
C ILE A 7 4.94 15.55 2.66
N PHE A 8 6.25 15.48 2.43
CA PHE A 8 7.06 14.37 2.94
C PHE A 8 7.05 14.42 4.48
N ASP A 9 6.68 13.31 5.10
CA ASP A 9 6.68 13.13 6.54
C ASP A 9 8.02 12.55 6.99
N ARG A 10 8.30 11.29 6.62
CA ARG A 10 9.53 10.59 7.00
C ARG A 10 9.86 9.42 6.09
N SER A 11 11.09 8.93 6.29
CA SER A 11 11.51 7.60 5.79
C SER A 11 11.70 6.67 6.98
N ALA A 12 11.01 5.53 6.98
CA ALA A 12 11.06 4.52 8.02
C ALA A 12 11.79 3.27 7.53
N PRO A 13 12.74 2.71 8.29
CA PRO A 13 13.42 1.47 7.94
C PRO A 13 12.56 0.23 8.24
N ASP A 14 11.57 0.34 9.11
CA ASP A 14 10.71 -0.73 9.63
C ASP A 14 9.32 -0.19 10.04
N LEU A 15 8.44 -1.08 10.47
CA LEU A 15 7.08 -0.75 10.89
C LEU A 15 7.07 0.14 12.15
N ASP A 16 7.93 -0.13 13.13
CA ASP A 16 7.97 0.59 14.41
C ASP A 16 8.39 2.06 14.24
N SER A 17 9.16 2.35 13.19
CA SER A 17 9.60 3.71 12.85
C SER A 17 8.56 4.50 12.04
N CYS A 18 7.45 3.87 11.65
CA CYS A 18 6.34 4.54 10.97
C CYS A 18 5.63 5.52 11.91
N PRO A 19 4.95 6.57 11.38
CA PRO A 19 4.18 7.47 12.23
C PRO A 19 2.99 6.75 12.88
N ASP A 20 2.31 7.44 13.79
CA ASP A 20 1.08 6.94 14.40
C ASP A 20 0.03 6.49 13.35
N GLU A 21 -0.93 5.71 13.76
CA GLU A 21 -1.95 5.12 12.91
C GLU A 21 -3.21 6.00 12.77
N SER A 22 -3.07 7.31 12.98
CA SER A 22 -4.18 8.27 13.01
C SER A 22 -4.81 8.60 11.64
N LEU A 23 -4.09 8.31 10.54
CA LEU A 23 -4.57 8.60 9.19
C LEU A 23 -4.60 7.33 8.32
N PRO A 24 -5.61 7.16 7.44
CA PRO A 24 -5.64 6.06 6.49
C PRO A 24 -4.45 6.10 5.54
N GLU A 25 -3.87 4.94 5.26
CA GLU A 25 -2.67 4.79 4.43
C GLU A 25 -2.95 4.00 3.15
N PHE A 26 -2.35 4.46 2.06
CA PHE A 26 -2.39 3.83 0.75
C PHE A 26 -0.97 3.56 0.28
N ALA A 27 -0.61 2.28 0.17
CA ALA A 27 0.74 1.85 -0.14
C ALA A 27 0.92 1.56 -1.63
N PHE A 28 2.03 2.00 -2.19
CA PHE A 28 2.40 1.81 -3.59
C PHE A 28 3.66 0.95 -3.68
N ILE A 29 3.58 -0.16 -4.39
CA ILE A 29 4.68 -1.10 -4.53
C ILE A 29 4.67 -1.73 -5.93
N GLY A 30 5.82 -2.16 -6.41
CA GLY A 30 5.97 -2.81 -7.70
C GLY A 30 7.45 -3.07 -7.99
N ARG A 31 7.75 -3.69 -9.13
CA ARG A 31 9.14 -3.93 -9.51
C ARG A 31 9.90 -2.61 -9.73
N SER A 32 11.21 -2.70 -9.60
CA SER A 32 12.09 -1.59 -9.98
C SER A 32 11.79 -1.10 -11.38
N ASN A 33 11.77 0.24 -11.53
CA ASN A 33 11.49 0.90 -12.80
C ASN A 33 10.07 0.67 -13.37
N VAL A 34 9.12 0.18 -12.60
CA VAL A 34 7.71 0.07 -12.99
C VAL A 34 7.05 1.43 -13.25
N GLY A 35 7.64 2.52 -12.75
CA GLY A 35 7.09 3.88 -12.86
C GLY A 35 6.50 4.41 -11.57
N LYS A 36 6.76 3.76 -10.41
CA LYS A 36 6.20 4.09 -9.10
C LYS A 36 6.37 5.57 -8.74
N SER A 37 7.59 6.10 -8.66
CA SER A 37 7.83 7.50 -8.29
C SER A 37 7.18 8.50 -9.26
N SER A 38 7.12 8.17 -10.55
CA SER A 38 6.43 9.01 -11.54
C SER A 38 4.91 9.03 -11.30
N LEU A 39 4.32 7.87 -10.94
CA LEU A 39 2.91 7.76 -10.58
C LEU A 39 2.60 8.57 -9.31
N LEU A 40 3.43 8.45 -8.27
CA LEU A 40 3.26 9.19 -7.02
C LEU A 40 3.29 10.70 -7.24
N ASN A 41 4.25 11.19 -8.03
CA ASN A 41 4.34 12.60 -8.40
C ASN A 41 3.10 13.06 -9.21
N MET A 42 2.58 12.21 -10.10
CA MET A 42 1.36 12.48 -10.85
C MET A 42 0.14 12.56 -9.94
N LEU A 43 -0.04 11.63 -9.01
CA LEU A 43 -1.15 11.63 -8.06
C LEU A 43 -1.11 12.87 -7.16
N ALA A 44 0.06 13.19 -6.62
CA ALA A 44 0.26 14.37 -5.80
C ALA A 44 0.10 15.70 -6.57
N GLY A 45 0.19 15.67 -7.90
CA GLY A 45 0.21 16.88 -8.71
C GLY A 45 1.49 17.71 -8.52
N GLN A 46 2.54 17.11 -7.94
CA GLN A 46 3.79 17.77 -7.57
C GLN A 46 4.98 17.01 -8.15
N GLN A 47 5.82 17.70 -8.94
CA GLN A 47 7.07 17.13 -9.43
C GLN A 47 8.11 17.04 -8.31
N GLY A 48 8.81 15.91 -8.24
CA GLY A 48 9.93 15.73 -7.30
C GLY A 48 9.51 15.41 -5.86
N LEU A 49 8.24 15.17 -5.56
CA LEU A 49 7.79 14.67 -4.26
C LEU A 49 8.45 13.33 -3.95
N ALA A 50 8.26 12.35 -4.81
CA ALA A 50 9.02 11.11 -4.81
C ALA A 50 10.19 11.22 -5.80
N ARG A 51 11.41 10.86 -5.38
CA ARG A 51 12.59 10.90 -6.24
C ARG A 51 12.49 9.87 -7.35
N VAL A 52 12.60 10.33 -8.59
CA VAL A 52 12.70 9.47 -9.77
C VAL A 52 14.17 9.19 -10.04
N SER A 53 14.58 7.94 -9.99
CA SER A 53 15.95 7.52 -10.34
C SER A 53 15.90 6.45 -11.43
N PRO A 54 16.76 6.53 -12.45
CA PRO A 54 16.95 5.46 -13.42
C PRO A 54 17.66 4.24 -12.80
N THR A 55 18.34 4.42 -11.66
CA THR A 55 19.06 3.34 -10.98
C THR A 55 18.09 2.46 -10.19
N PRO A 56 18.05 1.15 -10.45
CA PRO A 56 17.23 0.22 -9.67
C PRO A 56 17.66 0.20 -8.19
N GLY A 57 16.70 0.10 -7.26
CA GLY A 57 17.03 -0.03 -5.83
C GLY A 57 17.25 1.28 -5.10
N PHE A 58 16.81 2.39 -5.68
CA PHE A 58 16.98 3.70 -5.04
C PHE A 58 16.14 3.86 -3.76
N THR A 59 14.90 3.34 -3.76
CA THR A 59 14.04 3.38 -2.58
C THR A 59 14.37 2.19 -1.67
N LYS A 60 15.04 2.44 -0.55
CA LYS A 60 15.42 1.43 0.45
C LYS A 60 14.60 1.49 1.73
N LEU A 61 13.84 2.54 1.92
CA LEU A 61 13.04 2.85 3.11
C LEU A 61 11.57 2.99 2.72
N ILE A 62 10.70 2.80 3.68
CA ILE A 62 9.27 3.14 3.57
C ILE A 62 9.18 4.67 3.63
N ASN A 63 8.83 5.32 2.52
CA ASN A 63 8.68 6.77 2.49
C ASN A 63 7.21 7.15 2.63
N ILE A 64 6.91 8.02 3.57
CA ILE A 64 5.56 8.40 3.94
C ILE A 64 5.34 9.87 3.62
N PHE A 65 4.22 10.14 2.95
CA PHE A 65 3.80 11.48 2.54
C PHE A 65 2.40 11.74 3.06
N THR A 66 2.21 12.87 3.75
CA THR A 66 0.89 13.30 4.21
C THR A 66 0.20 14.13 3.14
N MET A 67 -0.98 13.67 2.73
CA MET A 67 -1.78 14.23 1.66
C MET A 67 -2.99 14.97 2.24
N ASN A 68 -3.18 16.23 1.87
CA ASN A 68 -4.30 17.07 2.35
C ASN A 68 -4.47 17.06 3.89
N LYS A 69 -3.45 16.68 4.65
CA LYS A 69 -3.51 16.45 6.12
C LYS A 69 -4.56 15.42 6.57
N THR A 70 -5.07 14.59 5.68
CA THR A 70 -6.20 13.69 5.96
C THR A 70 -5.95 12.22 5.63
N TRP A 71 -4.89 11.91 4.91
CA TRP A 71 -4.48 10.55 4.55
C TRP A 71 -2.99 10.48 4.19
N ARG A 72 -2.43 9.30 4.11
CA ARG A 72 -1.03 9.09 3.78
C ARG A 72 -0.87 8.27 2.51
N LEU A 73 0.03 8.74 1.65
CA LEU A 73 0.58 8.00 0.54
C LEU A 73 1.90 7.39 0.99
N VAL A 74 2.05 6.06 0.81
CA VAL A 74 3.22 5.33 1.28
C VAL A 74 3.96 4.72 0.08
N ASP A 75 5.19 5.18 -0.13
CA ASP A 75 6.10 4.69 -1.17
C ASP A 75 6.92 3.54 -0.60
N LEU A 76 6.46 2.32 -0.85
CA LEU A 76 7.18 1.13 -0.44
C LEU A 76 8.34 0.86 -1.40
N PRO A 77 9.43 0.32 -0.86
CA PRO A 77 10.51 -0.18 -1.68
C PRO A 77 10.01 -1.20 -2.70
N GLY A 78 10.49 -1.08 -3.93
CA GLY A 78 10.15 -2.03 -4.98
C GLY A 78 10.82 -3.39 -4.78
N TYR A 79 10.26 -4.45 -5.34
CA TYR A 79 10.88 -5.77 -5.37
C TYR A 79 11.70 -5.99 -6.67
N GLY A 80 12.48 -7.08 -6.71
CA GLY A 80 13.19 -7.48 -7.93
C GLY A 80 14.60 -6.91 -8.11
N PHE A 81 15.25 -6.43 -7.04
CA PHE A 81 16.63 -5.94 -7.13
C PHE A 81 17.64 -7.08 -7.26
N ALA A 82 18.35 -7.12 -8.38
CA ALA A 82 19.42 -8.08 -8.61
C ALA A 82 20.75 -7.75 -7.88
N HIS A 83 20.95 -6.50 -7.45
CA HIS A 83 22.25 -5.99 -7.00
C HIS A 83 22.38 -5.68 -5.50
N VAL A 84 21.45 -6.10 -4.67
CA VAL A 84 21.55 -5.94 -3.21
C VAL A 84 22.09 -7.22 -2.59
N ALA A 85 23.01 -7.09 -1.62
CA ALA A 85 23.53 -8.23 -0.88
C ALA A 85 22.36 -9.06 -0.27
N ARG A 86 22.49 -10.39 -0.28
CA ARG A 86 21.41 -11.32 0.15
C ARG A 86 20.87 -11.00 1.53
N VAL A 87 21.70 -10.58 2.47
CA VAL A 87 21.33 -10.23 3.85
C VAL A 87 20.51 -8.95 3.91
N ASP A 88 20.87 -7.94 3.13
CA ASP A 88 20.13 -6.67 3.09
C ASP A 88 18.77 -6.85 2.40
N LYS A 89 18.70 -7.68 1.36
CA LYS A 89 17.45 -8.03 0.68
C LYS A 89 16.48 -8.73 1.61
N SER A 90 16.93 -9.65 2.47
CA SER A 90 16.05 -10.37 3.39
C SER A 90 15.47 -9.47 4.48
N LYS A 91 16.28 -8.60 5.09
CA LYS A 91 15.80 -7.60 6.08
C LYS A 91 14.80 -6.62 5.49
N PHE A 92 15.05 -6.20 4.29
CA PHE A 92 14.24 -5.27 3.55
C PHE A 92 12.86 -5.87 3.17
N ASN A 93 12.85 -7.09 2.64
CA ASN A 93 11.62 -7.80 2.35
C ASN A 93 10.82 -8.09 3.64
N LEU A 94 11.52 -8.28 4.76
CA LEU A 94 10.91 -8.44 6.07
C LEU A 94 10.16 -7.18 6.49
N ALA A 95 10.79 -6.01 6.47
CA ALA A 95 10.16 -4.74 6.86
C ALA A 95 8.92 -4.40 6.00
N VAL A 96 9.00 -4.64 4.66
CA VAL A 96 7.86 -4.45 3.76
C VAL A 96 6.72 -5.42 4.08
N ALA A 97 7.03 -6.70 4.31
CA ALA A 97 6.02 -7.69 4.64
C ALA A 97 5.37 -7.41 5.99
N GLU A 98 6.16 -7.05 7.02
CA GLU A 98 5.63 -6.66 8.34
C GLU A 98 4.71 -5.43 8.23
N TYR A 99 5.10 -4.43 7.44
CA TYR A 99 4.24 -3.29 7.17
C TYR A 99 2.92 -3.72 6.49
N LEU A 100 2.98 -4.54 5.44
CA LEU A 100 1.79 -4.97 4.70
C LEU A 100 0.87 -5.89 5.52
N GLU A 101 1.42 -6.72 6.39
CA GLU A 101 0.68 -7.69 7.21
C GLU A 101 0.09 -7.06 8.48
N HIS A 102 0.79 -6.09 9.07
CA HIS A 102 0.48 -5.64 10.43
C HIS A 102 0.08 -4.16 10.54
N ARG A 103 0.24 -3.35 9.48
CA ARG A 103 -0.17 -1.95 9.51
C ARG A 103 -1.70 -1.85 9.56
N VAL A 104 -2.25 -1.42 10.71
CA VAL A 104 -3.71 -1.47 10.97
C VAL A 104 -4.50 -0.42 10.20
N ASN A 105 -3.91 0.73 9.90
CA ASN A 105 -4.51 1.81 9.12
C ASN A 105 -4.21 1.73 7.61
N LEU A 106 -3.62 0.62 7.13
CA LEU A 106 -3.43 0.36 5.70
C LEU A 106 -4.78 0.00 5.06
N CYS A 107 -5.31 0.92 4.24
CA CYS A 107 -6.57 0.72 3.55
C CYS A 107 -6.42 -0.12 2.29
N CYS A 108 -5.39 0.15 1.47
CA CYS A 108 -5.21 -0.55 0.21
C CYS A 108 -3.76 -0.50 -0.27
N VAL A 109 -3.33 -1.55 -0.94
CA VAL A 109 -2.05 -1.65 -1.66
C VAL A 109 -2.30 -1.49 -3.16
N PHE A 110 -1.63 -0.53 -3.77
CA PHE A 110 -1.58 -0.35 -5.23
C PHE A 110 -0.39 -1.17 -5.76
N ALA A 111 -0.67 -2.37 -6.26
CA ALA A 111 0.33 -3.25 -6.86
C ALA A 111 0.57 -2.83 -8.31
N LEU A 112 1.74 -2.26 -8.58
CA LEU A 112 2.07 -1.66 -9.86
C LEU A 112 2.67 -2.71 -10.80
N ILE A 113 2.08 -2.84 -11.99
CA ILE A 113 2.48 -3.75 -13.06
C ILE A 113 2.87 -2.94 -14.30
N ASP A 114 3.94 -3.31 -14.96
CA ASP A 114 4.38 -2.65 -16.20
C ASP A 114 3.57 -3.17 -17.40
N SER A 115 2.72 -2.33 -17.99
CA SER A 115 1.87 -2.73 -19.15
C SER A 115 2.67 -3.01 -20.44
N VAL A 116 3.94 -2.59 -20.48
CA VAL A 116 4.83 -2.82 -21.63
C VAL A 116 5.26 -4.29 -21.73
N LEU A 117 5.30 -4.99 -20.60
CA LEU A 117 5.86 -6.34 -20.50
C LEU A 117 4.73 -7.39 -20.39
N PRO A 118 4.95 -8.59 -20.93
CA PRO A 118 4.08 -9.72 -20.60
C PRO A 118 4.15 -10.02 -19.10
N PRO A 119 3.21 -10.82 -18.56
CA PRO A 119 3.20 -11.17 -17.13
C PRO A 119 4.55 -11.67 -16.64
N GLN A 120 5.07 -11.02 -15.62
CA GLN A 120 6.36 -11.38 -15.03
C GLN A 120 6.15 -12.24 -13.80
N LYS A 121 6.98 -13.28 -13.65
CA LYS A 121 6.89 -14.26 -12.55
C LYS A 121 6.85 -13.56 -11.17
N MET A 122 7.73 -12.58 -10.95
CA MET A 122 7.81 -11.88 -9.67
C MET A 122 6.56 -11.05 -9.35
N ASP A 123 5.92 -10.46 -10.38
CA ASP A 123 4.68 -9.70 -10.19
C ASP A 123 3.53 -10.65 -9.81
N LEU A 124 3.45 -11.82 -10.45
CA LEU A 124 2.46 -12.85 -10.14
C LEU A 124 2.64 -13.41 -8.71
N GLU A 125 3.88 -13.77 -8.34
CA GLU A 125 4.22 -14.27 -7.00
C GLU A 125 3.90 -13.24 -5.91
N PHE A 126 4.14 -11.95 -6.17
CA PHE A 126 3.82 -10.89 -5.23
C PHE A 126 2.30 -10.71 -5.05
N VAL A 127 1.55 -10.71 -6.14
CA VAL A 127 0.08 -10.58 -6.10
C VAL A 127 -0.56 -11.80 -5.43
N GLU A 128 -0.06 -13.01 -5.68
CA GLU A 128 -0.47 -14.23 -4.99
C GLU A 128 -0.21 -14.13 -3.49
N TRP A 129 0.94 -13.60 -3.09
CA TRP A 129 1.27 -13.39 -1.69
C TRP A 129 0.31 -12.39 -1.01
N LEU A 130 -0.02 -11.27 -1.66
CA LEU A 130 -1.00 -10.30 -1.14
C LEU A 130 -2.36 -10.98 -0.91
N ALA A 131 -2.84 -11.73 -1.88
CA ALA A 131 -4.12 -12.46 -1.79
C ALA A 131 -4.09 -13.51 -0.66
N THR A 132 -3.01 -14.31 -0.58
CA THR A 132 -2.85 -15.37 0.43
C THR A 132 -2.82 -14.79 1.85
N ASN A 133 -2.22 -13.61 2.04
CA ASN A 133 -2.15 -12.95 3.35
C ASN A 133 -3.34 -12.02 3.62
N SER A 134 -4.36 -12.01 2.74
CA SER A 134 -5.56 -11.18 2.90
C SER A 134 -5.23 -9.70 3.04
N VAL A 135 -4.17 -9.24 2.37
CA VAL A 135 -3.83 -7.82 2.27
C VAL A 135 -4.75 -7.18 1.22
N PRO A 136 -5.48 -6.11 1.51
CA PRO A 136 -6.33 -5.46 0.51
C PRO A 136 -5.49 -4.80 -0.58
N PHE A 137 -5.77 -5.09 -1.85
CA PHE A 137 -5.00 -4.54 -2.96
C PHE A 137 -5.82 -4.35 -4.24
N VAL A 138 -5.31 -3.47 -5.09
CA VAL A 138 -5.74 -3.28 -6.49
C VAL A 138 -4.54 -3.40 -7.42
N LEU A 139 -4.77 -3.75 -8.68
CA LEU A 139 -3.73 -3.79 -9.70
C LEU A 139 -3.71 -2.48 -10.47
N VAL A 140 -2.52 -1.93 -10.69
CA VAL A 140 -2.35 -0.70 -11.49
C VAL A 140 -1.36 -0.94 -12.61
N PHE A 141 -1.85 -1.06 -13.83
CA PHE A 141 -1.03 -1.19 -15.01
C PHE A 141 -0.50 0.18 -15.44
N THR A 142 0.80 0.35 -15.33
CA THR A 142 1.51 1.62 -15.60
C THR A 142 2.04 1.70 -17.02
N LYS A 143 2.46 2.90 -17.46
CA LYS A 143 3.15 3.16 -18.75
C LYS A 143 2.30 2.82 -19.99
N THR A 144 1.00 2.97 -19.91
CA THR A 144 0.09 2.73 -21.05
C THR A 144 0.39 3.59 -22.27
N ASP A 145 1.11 4.72 -22.08
CA ASP A 145 1.59 5.59 -23.16
C ASP A 145 2.76 5.00 -23.98
N LYS A 146 3.37 3.91 -23.53
CA LYS A 146 4.55 3.32 -24.20
C LYS A 146 4.20 2.16 -25.13
N VAL A 147 2.97 1.72 -25.15
CA VAL A 147 2.47 0.62 -25.98
C VAL A 147 1.16 0.99 -26.65
N THR A 148 0.76 0.26 -27.68
CA THR A 148 -0.57 0.42 -28.25
C THR A 148 -1.63 -0.09 -27.30
N PRO A 149 -2.87 0.42 -27.35
CA PRO A 149 -3.97 -0.07 -26.51
C PRO A 149 -4.17 -1.59 -26.63
N ALA A 150 -4.02 -2.15 -27.83
CA ALA A 150 -4.14 -3.59 -28.06
C ALA A 150 -3.08 -4.41 -27.31
N VAL A 151 -1.82 -3.95 -27.28
CA VAL A 151 -0.72 -4.61 -26.53
C VAL A 151 -0.96 -4.50 -25.04
N ALA A 152 -1.34 -3.30 -24.54
CA ALA A 152 -1.65 -3.13 -23.12
C ALA A 152 -2.79 -4.08 -22.70
N GLN A 153 -3.87 -4.13 -23.46
CA GLN A 153 -5.01 -5.00 -23.19
C GLN A 153 -4.63 -6.49 -23.22
N ALA A 154 -3.81 -6.92 -24.19
CA ALA A 154 -3.34 -8.30 -24.26
C ALA A 154 -2.48 -8.68 -23.04
N ASN A 155 -1.57 -7.81 -22.60
CA ASN A 155 -0.74 -8.06 -21.43
C ASN A 155 -1.56 -8.08 -20.13
N MET A 156 -2.56 -7.20 -20.00
CA MET A 156 -3.52 -7.20 -18.88
C MET A 156 -4.35 -8.48 -18.85
N ALA A 157 -4.92 -8.88 -19.99
CA ALA A 157 -5.70 -10.10 -20.11
C ALA A 157 -4.87 -11.34 -19.75
N ALA A 158 -3.64 -11.43 -20.26
CA ALA A 158 -2.72 -12.52 -19.94
C ALA A 158 -2.34 -12.55 -18.45
N PHE A 159 -2.21 -11.41 -17.80
CA PHE A 159 -1.96 -11.33 -16.35
C PHE A 159 -3.19 -11.77 -15.55
N THR A 160 -4.36 -11.27 -15.91
CA THR A 160 -5.63 -11.62 -15.27
C THR A 160 -5.93 -13.12 -15.40
N ASP A 161 -5.68 -13.70 -16.57
CA ASP A 161 -5.84 -15.14 -16.80
C ASP A 161 -4.95 -15.97 -15.85
N ARG A 162 -3.69 -15.54 -15.64
CA ARG A 162 -2.77 -16.22 -14.71
C ARG A 162 -3.24 -16.18 -13.27
N ILE A 163 -3.76 -15.03 -12.80
CA ILE A 163 -4.23 -14.91 -11.42
C ILE A 163 -5.62 -15.54 -11.20
N SER A 164 -6.45 -15.66 -12.22
CA SER A 164 -7.78 -16.31 -12.13
C SER A 164 -7.71 -17.78 -11.74
N GLY A 165 -6.58 -18.44 -11.98
CA GLY A 165 -6.37 -19.84 -11.61
C GLY A 165 -6.34 -20.10 -10.09
N TRP A 166 -6.13 -19.06 -9.27
CA TRP A 166 -6.04 -19.19 -7.81
C TRP A 166 -6.80 -18.08 -7.05
N ALA A 167 -7.17 -16.97 -7.67
CA ALA A 167 -7.91 -15.89 -7.03
C ALA A 167 -9.41 -16.21 -7.01
N VAL A 168 -10.01 -16.22 -5.82
CA VAL A 168 -11.47 -16.40 -5.64
C VAL A 168 -12.23 -15.22 -6.25
N ASN A 169 -11.73 -14.00 -6.03
CA ASN A 169 -12.24 -12.78 -6.65
C ASN A 169 -11.06 -12.05 -7.29
N LEU A 170 -11.27 -11.60 -8.53
CA LEU A 170 -10.27 -10.78 -9.20
C LEU A 170 -10.19 -9.41 -8.54
N PRO A 171 -8.98 -8.87 -8.31
CA PRO A 171 -8.82 -7.52 -7.80
C PRO A 171 -9.29 -6.49 -8.82
N GLU A 172 -9.67 -5.30 -8.36
CA GLU A 172 -9.95 -4.18 -9.23
C GLU A 172 -8.69 -3.78 -10.01
N ILE A 173 -8.86 -3.42 -11.29
CA ILE A 173 -7.76 -3.14 -12.21
C ILE A 173 -7.86 -1.72 -12.72
N PHE A 174 -6.79 -0.97 -12.55
CA PHE A 174 -6.62 0.37 -13.09
C PHE A 174 -5.53 0.41 -14.14
N THR A 175 -5.64 1.37 -15.06
CA THR A 175 -4.60 1.67 -16.06
C THR A 175 -4.14 3.10 -15.89
N CYS A 176 -2.84 3.35 -16.03
CA CYS A 176 -2.35 4.71 -15.90
C CYS A 176 -1.11 5.01 -16.76
N SER A 177 -0.94 6.30 -17.05
CA SER A 177 0.26 6.89 -17.60
C SER A 177 0.62 8.16 -16.83
N ALA A 178 1.75 8.15 -16.15
CA ALA A 178 2.24 9.36 -15.47
C ALA A 178 2.60 10.47 -16.46
N LYS A 179 2.93 10.15 -17.72
CA LYS A 179 3.27 11.09 -18.77
C LYS A 179 2.03 11.85 -19.26
N THR A 180 0.95 11.14 -19.54
CA THR A 180 -0.31 11.73 -20.08
C THR A 180 -1.31 12.09 -18.99
N LYS A 181 -1.05 11.71 -17.73
CA LYS A 181 -1.94 11.83 -16.57
C LYS A 181 -3.22 10.97 -16.67
N GLN A 182 -3.27 10.04 -17.61
CA GLN A 182 -4.35 9.05 -17.70
C GLN A 182 -4.46 8.23 -16.43
N GLY A 183 -5.69 7.93 -15.99
CA GLY A 183 -5.97 7.13 -14.80
C GLY A 183 -5.84 7.86 -13.46
N ARG A 184 -5.41 9.15 -13.47
CA ARG A 184 -5.25 9.93 -12.22
C ARG A 184 -6.57 10.13 -11.49
N THR A 185 -7.59 10.49 -12.21
CA THR A 185 -8.93 10.78 -11.63
C THR A 185 -9.54 9.54 -11.02
N GLU A 186 -9.43 8.41 -11.72
CA GLU A 186 -9.96 7.11 -11.30
C GLU A 186 -9.25 6.61 -10.03
N LEU A 187 -7.91 6.68 -10.00
CA LEU A 187 -7.13 6.30 -8.83
C LEU A 187 -7.44 7.19 -7.62
N LEU A 188 -7.58 8.50 -7.82
CA LEU A 188 -7.96 9.42 -6.74
C LEU A 188 -9.40 9.23 -6.27
N ALA A 189 -10.33 8.84 -7.15
CA ALA A 189 -11.71 8.51 -6.78
C ALA A 189 -11.77 7.24 -5.93
N MET A 190 -11.01 6.21 -6.29
CA MET A 190 -10.87 4.98 -5.50
C MET A 190 -10.33 5.28 -4.09
N ILE A 191 -9.26 6.07 -3.98
CA ILE A 191 -8.69 6.49 -2.70
C ILE A 191 -9.73 7.27 -1.87
N GLU A 192 -10.45 8.19 -2.49
CA GLU A 192 -11.50 8.98 -1.81
C GLU A 192 -12.62 8.10 -1.25
N GLY A 193 -13.09 7.12 -2.03
CA GLY A 193 -14.08 6.14 -1.58
C GLY A 193 -13.60 5.34 -0.38
N ALA A 194 -12.37 4.81 -0.44
CA ALA A 194 -11.78 4.04 0.65
C ALA A 194 -11.55 4.89 1.93
N ILE A 195 -11.23 6.19 1.81
CA ILE A 195 -11.15 7.10 2.96
C ILE A 195 -12.52 7.26 3.63
N VAL A 196 -13.60 7.37 2.85
CA VAL A 196 -14.97 7.49 3.39
C VAL A 196 -15.34 6.23 4.16
N GLU A 197 -15.08 5.06 3.59
CA GLU A 197 -15.33 3.77 4.24
C GLU A 197 -14.51 3.60 5.52
N TYR A 198 -13.23 3.95 5.50
CA TYR A 198 -12.35 3.90 6.67
C TYR A 198 -12.91 4.76 7.82
N LYS A 199 -13.29 6.01 7.53
CA LYS A 199 -13.85 6.92 8.54
C LYS A 199 -15.20 6.44 9.08
N ALA A 200 -16.05 5.87 8.23
CA ALA A 200 -17.32 5.30 8.67
C ALA A 200 -17.10 4.11 9.62
N ALA A 201 -16.11 3.26 9.33
CA ALA A 201 -15.73 2.16 10.20
C ALA A 201 -15.13 2.63 11.54
N GLU A 202 -14.33 3.70 11.55
CA GLU A 202 -13.80 4.29 12.79
C GLU A 202 -14.94 4.85 13.68
N LEU A 203 -15.91 5.56 13.09
CA LEU A 203 -17.05 6.09 13.81
C LEU A 203 -17.91 4.98 14.42
N ALA A 204 -18.22 3.94 13.63
CA ALA A 204 -18.99 2.79 14.11
C ALA A 204 -18.26 2.04 15.24
N ALA A 205 -16.94 1.96 15.19
CA ALA A 205 -16.15 1.34 16.26
C ALA A 205 -16.11 2.19 17.53
N ALA A 206 -16.13 3.53 17.41
CA ALA A 206 -16.18 4.45 18.54
C ALA A 206 -17.55 4.39 19.25
N ASP A 207 -18.65 4.30 18.48
CA ASP A 207 -20.01 4.19 19.02
C ASP A 207 -20.27 2.82 19.70
N ALA A 208 -19.56 1.77 19.27
CA ALA A 208 -19.68 0.42 19.85
C ALA A 208 -18.80 0.22 21.10
N ALA A 209 -17.94 1.19 21.46
CA ALA A 209 -17.10 1.11 22.65
C ALA A 209 -17.99 1.20 23.90
N PRO A 210 -17.86 0.29 24.89
CA PRO A 210 -18.63 0.39 26.15
C PRO A 210 -18.27 1.70 26.87
N GLU A 211 -19.29 2.36 27.44
CA GLU A 211 -19.06 3.52 28.30
C GLU A 211 -18.07 3.14 29.42
N PRO A 212 -17.11 4.01 29.74
CA PRO A 212 -16.21 3.78 30.85
C PRO A 212 -17.06 3.62 32.11
N PRO A 213 -16.74 2.64 33.00
CA PRO A 213 -17.49 2.45 34.24
C PRO A 213 -17.52 3.79 34.99
N ALA A 214 -18.69 4.18 35.46
CA ALA A 214 -18.87 5.36 36.30
C ALA A 214 -17.88 5.27 37.47
N HIS A 215 -17.02 6.29 37.60
CA HIS A 215 -16.12 6.40 38.74
C HIS A 215 -17.00 6.60 40.00
N ASP A 216 -17.11 5.55 40.81
CA ASP A 216 -17.38 5.73 42.22
C ASP A 216 -16.08 6.28 42.83
N ASP A 217 -16.14 7.52 43.33
CA ASP A 217 -15.04 8.18 44.02
C ASP A 217 -14.72 7.43 45.31
N GLU A 218 -13.73 6.55 45.33
CA GLU A 218 -13.02 6.15 46.55
C GLU A 218 -11.56 5.76 46.23
N ASP A 219 -10.70 6.60 46.80
CA ASP A 219 -9.33 6.37 47.29
C ASP A 219 -8.18 6.13 46.28
N GLY A 220 -7.17 6.98 46.50
CA GLY A 220 -5.99 7.17 45.69
C GLY A 220 -5.02 5.99 45.63
N SER A 221 -4.71 5.60 44.42
CA SER A 221 -3.41 5.08 44.02
C SER A 221 -3.21 5.36 42.53
N GLU A 222 -2.18 6.13 42.18
CA GLU A 222 -1.78 6.44 40.80
C GLU A 222 -1.30 5.15 40.09
N GLU A 223 -2.13 4.54 39.29
CA GLU A 223 -1.71 3.62 38.25
C GLU A 223 -1.95 4.27 36.87
N SER A 224 -0.87 4.42 36.10
CA SER A 224 -0.88 4.89 34.74
C SER A 224 -1.81 4.04 33.87
N PRO A 225 -2.68 4.65 33.05
CA PRO A 225 -3.59 3.89 32.19
C PRO A 225 -2.81 3.12 31.13
N ALA A 226 -3.11 1.82 31.02
CA ALA A 226 -2.62 0.96 29.96
C ALA A 226 -3.10 1.47 28.57
N PRO A 227 -2.32 1.28 27.50
CA PRO A 227 -2.69 1.76 26.17
C PRO A 227 -3.97 1.09 25.68
N ILE A 228 -4.93 1.90 25.27
CA ILE A 228 -6.20 1.48 24.69
C ILE A 228 -5.92 0.74 23.37
N LEU A 229 -6.11 -0.59 23.39
CA LEU A 229 -6.08 -1.43 22.19
C LEU A 229 -7.28 -1.07 21.30
N LYS A 230 -7.02 -0.36 20.19
CA LYS A 230 -8.03 -0.10 19.15
C LYS A 230 -8.51 -1.42 18.54
N PRO A 231 -9.81 -1.58 18.24
CA PRO A 231 -10.34 -2.83 17.70
C PRO A 231 -9.73 -3.14 16.34
N LYS A 232 -9.20 -4.35 16.19
CA LYS A 232 -8.69 -4.87 14.92
C LYS A 232 -9.85 -5.07 13.96
N VAL A 233 -9.94 -4.27 12.93
CA VAL A 233 -10.87 -4.45 11.79
C VAL A 233 -10.46 -5.64 10.90
N ARG A 234 -9.54 -6.48 11.34
CA ARG A 234 -9.14 -7.71 10.64
C ARG A 234 -9.70 -8.94 11.37
N ALA A 235 -10.42 -9.78 10.62
CA ALA A 235 -10.79 -11.12 11.06
C ALA A 235 -9.54 -11.88 11.56
N ALA A 236 -9.66 -12.59 12.69
CA ALA A 236 -8.58 -13.31 13.35
C ALA A 236 -7.76 -14.15 12.37
N ALA A 237 -6.53 -13.73 12.12
CA ALA A 237 -5.58 -14.52 11.35
C ALA A 237 -5.14 -15.72 12.18
N LYS A 238 -5.48 -16.94 11.73
CA LYS A 238 -4.90 -18.18 12.22
C LYS A 238 -3.38 -18.10 12.09
N LYS A 239 -2.63 -18.51 13.12
CA LYS A 239 -1.17 -18.69 13.07
C LYS A 239 -0.78 -19.39 11.79
N ARG A 240 -0.02 -18.73 10.93
CA ARG A 240 0.42 -19.26 9.65
C ARG A 240 1.88 -19.65 9.71
N HIS A 241 2.17 -20.79 9.10
CA HIS A 241 3.51 -21.31 8.83
C HIS A 241 4.33 -20.30 8.01
N ASP A 242 5.66 -20.32 8.22
CA ASP A 242 6.66 -19.62 7.42
C ASP A 242 6.49 -19.92 5.92
N LEU A 243 5.70 -19.13 5.24
CA LEU A 243 5.66 -19.12 3.79
C LEU A 243 6.91 -18.37 3.31
N GLN A 244 7.77 -19.07 2.56
CA GLN A 244 8.91 -18.45 1.91
C GLN A 244 8.42 -17.27 1.07
N ARG A 245 8.94 -16.08 1.36
CA ARG A 245 8.63 -14.86 0.64
C ARG A 245 9.30 -14.91 -0.73
N PRO A 246 8.54 -14.88 -1.84
CA PRO A 246 9.08 -15.18 -3.17
C PRO A 246 9.89 -14.04 -3.82
N TRP A 247 9.92 -12.82 -3.25
CA TRP A 247 10.58 -11.64 -3.86
C TRP A 247 11.82 -11.13 -3.14
#